data_ea3bed9bd94b392023a309c5edd75cf6
#
_entry.id   ea3bed9bd94b392023a309c5edd75cf6
#
_cell.length_a   1.000
_cell.length_b   1.000
_cell.length_c   1.000
_cell.angle_alpha   90.00
_cell.angle_beta   90.00
_cell.angle_gamma   90.00
#
_symmetry.space_group_name_H-M   'P 1'
#
loop_
_entity.id
_entity.type
_entity.pdbx_description
1 polymer ?
#
loop_
_entity_poly.entity_id
_entity_poly.type
_entity_poly.pdbx_seq_one_letter_code
_entity_poly.pdbx_strand_id
1 'polypeptide(L)'
;MKNTLVVDGDNLFRIGFYGVKNFYTKGKHVGAIYHFLNTIKRHIQAHNYNKIVVFWDGSENSSFRKKLFLHYKDNRKSRNLSEEQQESYNFQRQRVKQYLEELFVRQSEFNVCEADDNIAFYCQNSENETKVIFSSDKDLTQLISD
;
A
#
# COMPACT_ATOMS: atom_id res chain seq x y z
N MET A 1 5.24 -18.52 -17.47
CA MET A 1 4.15 -18.03 -16.63
C MET A 1 4.47 -16.60 -16.20
N LYS A 2 3.52 -15.70 -16.22
CA LYS A 2 3.77 -14.30 -15.81
C LYS A 2 3.63 -14.18 -14.31
N ASN A 3 4.62 -13.59 -13.64
CA ASN A 3 4.62 -13.36 -12.20
C ASN A 3 4.36 -11.88 -11.93
N THR A 4 3.32 -11.58 -11.17
CA THR A 4 2.96 -10.21 -10.79
C THR A 4 3.13 -10.01 -9.29
N LEU A 5 3.87 -8.98 -8.89
CA LEU A 5 3.92 -8.51 -7.51
C LEU A 5 2.76 -7.53 -7.27
N VAL A 6 1.87 -7.90 -6.38
CA VAL A 6 0.71 -7.10 -5.95
C VAL A 6 1.01 -6.51 -4.58
N VAL A 7 1.13 -5.20 -4.50
CA VAL A 7 1.55 -4.50 -3.28
C VAL A 7 0.37 -3.75 -2.67
N ASP A 8 0.10 -4.00 -1.41
CA ASP A 8 -0.76 -3.16 -0.58
C ASP A 8 0.03 -1.91 -0.16
N GLY A 9 -0.20 -0.82 -0.89
CA GLY A 9 0.62 0.39 -0.80
C GLY A 9 0.53 1.08 0.56
N ASP A 10 -0.67 1.28 1.08
CA ASP A 10 -0.84 1.94 2.38
C ASP A 10 -0.36 1.08 3.55
N ASN A 11 -0.51 -0.24 3.46
CA ASN A 11 0.03 -1.15 4.46
C ASN A 11 1.56 -1.06 4.51
N LEU A 12 2.23 -1.21 3.37
CA LEU A 12 3.69 -1.10 3.27
C LEU A 12 4.19 0.29 3.70
N PHE A 13 3.50 1.35 3.29
CA PHE A 13 3.85 2.72 3.65
C PHE A 13 3.78 2.95 5.17
N ARG A 14 2.71 2.50 5.82
CA ARG A 14 2.53 2.65 7.28
C ARG A 14 3.62 1.91 8.06
N ILE A 15 4.00 0.72 7.63
CA ILE A 15 5.11 -0.01 8.26
C ILE A 15 6.39 0.83 8.24
N GLY A 16 6.72 1.44 7.12
CA GLY A 16 7.88 2.31 7.00
C GLY A 16 7.77 3.60 7.80
N PHE A 17 6.62 4.25 7.77
CA PHE A 17 6.39 5.51 8.47
C PHE A 17 6.53 5.38 10.00
N TYR A 18 5.95 4.32 10.57
CA TYR A 18 6.02 4.07 12.00
C TYR A 18 7.28 3.32 12.45
N GLY A 19 7.87 2.54 11.56
CA GLY A 19 9.05 1.72 11.87
C GLY A 19 10.38 2.43 11.69
N VAL A 20 10.52 3.30 10.69
CA VAL A 20 11.78 4.00 10.36
C VAL A 20 11.69 5.47 10.80
N LYS A 21 11.86 5.71 12.09
CA LYS A 21 11.62 7.04 12.71
C LYS A 21 12.74 8.05 12.54
N ASN A 22 13.99 7.60 12.41
CA ASN A 22 15.18 8.45 12.52
C ASN A 22 15.95 8.54 11.19
N PHE A 23 15.24 8.61 10.09
CA PHE A 23 15.85 8.74 8.78
C PHE A 23 15.46 10.08 8.13
N TYR A 24 16.42 11.01 8.11
CA TYR A 24 16.22 12.38 7.65
C TYR A 24 17.18 12.72 6.52
N THR A 25 16.72 13.54 5.59
CA THR A 25 17.57 14.20 4.60
C THR A 25 17.17 15.65 4.48
N LYS A 26 18.16 16.56 4.52
CA LYS A 26 17.93 18.02 4.50
C LYS A 26 16.86 18.48 5.52
N GLY A 27 16.88 17.90 6.71
CA GLY A 27 15.94 18.22 7.79
C GLY A 27 14.51 17.65 7.63
N LYS A 28 14.24 16.88 6.58
CA LYS A 28 12.94 16.26 6.35
C LYS A 28 12.99 14.76 6.63
N HIS A 29 11.99 14.25 7.33
CA HIS A 29 11.82 12.82 7.53
C HIS A 29 11.49 12.12 6.19
N VAL A 30 12.22 11.05 5.88
CA VAL A 30 12.07 10.29 4.62
C VAL A 30 12.08 8.78 4.85
N GLY A 31 11.89 8.33 6.08
CA GLY A 31 11.97 6.93 6.47
C GLY A 31 10.96 6.04 5.73
N ALA A 32 9.73 6.51 5.55
CA ALA A 32 8.71 5.77 4.81
C ALA A 32 9.05 5.64 3.33
N ILE A 33 9.56 6.69 2.71
CA ILE A 33 9.99 6.68 1.31
C ILE A 33 11.11 5.65 1.12
N TYR A 34 12.13 5.72 1.96
CA TYR A 34 13.27 4.79 1.90
C TYR A 34 12.82 3.35 2.09
N HIS A 35 12.03 3.09 3.13
CA HIS A 35 11.55 1.74 3.44
C HIS A 35 10.73 1.16 2.29
N PHE A 36 9.80 1.94 1.75
CA PHE A 36 8.92 1.52 0.67
C PHE A 36 9.70 1.11 -0.58
N LEU A 37 10.53 2.02 -1.09
CA LEU A 37 11.29 1.78 -2.31
C LEU A 37 12.33 0.67 -2.14
N ASN A 38 13.00 0.62 -0.99
CA ASN A 38 13.98 -0.43 -0.72
C ASN A 38 13.36 -1.81 -0.57
N THR A 39 12.15 -1.89 0.00
CA THR A 39 11.42 -3.15 0.11
C THR A 39 11.03 -3.68 -1.28
N ILE A 40 10.46 -2.83 -2.14
CA ILE A 40 10.14 -3.22 -3.53
C ILE A 40 11.40 -3.64 -4.28
N LYS A 41 12.49 -2.88 -4.16
CA LYS A 41 13.78 -3.22 -4.78
C LYS A 41 14.26 -4.61 -4.37
N ARG A 42 14.21 -4.93 -3.07
CA ARG A 42 14.62 -6.25 -2.56
C ARG A 42 13.78 -7.38 -3.15
N HIS A 43 12.48 -7.19 -3.25
CA HIS A 43 11.57 -8.17 -3.86
C HIS A 43 11.88 -8.39 -5.34
N ILE A 44 12.12 -7.33 -6.10
CA ILE A 44 12.51 -7.42 -7.51
C ILE A 44 13.84 -8.18 -7.67
N GLN A 45 14.81 -7.93 -6.79
CA GLN A 45 16.11 -8.60 -6.85
C GLN A 45 16.05 -10.08 -6.45
N ALA A 46 15.15 -10.44 -5.54
CA ALA A 46 15.01 -11.81 -5.05
C ALA A 46 14.16 -12.71 -5.97
N HIS A 47 13.27 -12.13 -6.75
CA HIS A 47 12.30 -12.86 -7.56
C HIS A 47 12.13 -12.20 -8.93
N ASN A 48 11.87 -13.03 -9.93
CA ASN A 48 11.58 -12.53 -11.28
C ASN A 48 10.10 -12.17 -11.42
N TYR A 49 9.79 -10.89 -11.32
CA TYR A 49 8.46 -10.36 -11.61
C TYR A 49 8.42 -9.75 -13.01
N ASN A 50 7.35 -10.02 -13.73
CA ASN A 50 7.08 -9.40 -15.03
C ASN A 50 6.34 -8.09 -14.89
N LYS A 51 5.69 -7.88 -13.73
CA LYS A 51 4.82 -6.75 -13.47
C LYS A 51 4.74 -6.47 -11.97
N ILE A 52 4.61 -5.19 -11.63
CA ILE A 52 4.33 -4.71 -10.27
C ILE A 52 3.10 -3.84 -10.33
N VAL A 53 2.18 -4.04 -9.41
CA VAL A 53 0.98 -3.22 -9.25
C VAL A 53 0.87 -2.83 -7.78
N VAL A 54 0.75 -1.54 -7.52
CA VAL A 54 0.56 -0.99 -6.17
C VAL A 54 -0.87 -0.49 -6.02
N PHE A 55 -1.54 -0.94 -4.99
CA PHE A 55 -2.91 -0.55 -4.66
C PHE A 55 -2.92 0.38 -3.46
N TRP A 56 -3.64 1.49 -3.58
CA TRP A 56 -3.78 2.50 -2.55
C TRP A 56 -5.22 2.58 -2.06
N ASP A 57 -5.40 2.89 -0.77
CA ASP A 57 -6.70 3.24 -0.22
C ASP A 57 -7.20 4.54 -0.84
N GLY A 58 -8.45 4.57 -1.26
CA GLY A 58 -9.08 5.80 -1.73
C GLY A 58 -9.36 6.78 -0.59
N SER A 59 -9.57 8.05 -0.92
CA SER A 59 -9.84 9.11 0.05
C SER A 59 -11.14 8.91 0.83
N GLU A 60 -12.11 8.22 0.23
CA GLU A 60 -13.42 7.90 0.82
C GLU A 60 -13.61 6.40 1.05
N ASN A 61 -12.50 5.68 1.27
CA ASN A 61 -12.43 4.22 1.32
C ASN A 61 -13.39 3.55 2.31
N SER A 62 -13.69 4.23 3.41
CA SER A 62 -14.58 3.69 4.44
C SER A 62 -16.04 4.12 4.27
N SER A 63 -16.35 5.03 3.33
CA SER A 63 -17.69 5.62 3.22
C SER A 63 -18.76 4.59 2.86
N PHE A 64 -18.45 3.69 1.93
CA PHE A 64 -19.36 2.63 1.51
C PHE A 64 -19.63 1.62 2.63
N ARG A 65 -18.57 1.16 3.31
CA ARG A 65 -18.69 0.19 4.40
C ARG A 65 -19.34 0.81 5.64
N LYS A 66 -19.11 2.10 5.92
CA LYS A 66 -19.81 2.84 6.99
C LYS A 66 -21.29 3.01 6.70
N LYS A 67 -21.68 3.16 5.43
CA LYS A 67 -23.11 3.17 5.04
C LYS A 67 -23.80 1.83 5.29
N LEU A 68 -23.09 0.73 5.09
CA LEU A 68 -23.61 -0.62 5.33
C LEU A 68 -23.55 -1.02 6.81
N PHE A 69 -22.50 -0.61 7.51
CA PHE A 69 -22.21 -0.95 8.90
C PHE A 69 -21.79 0.29 9.68
N LEU A 70 -22.71 0.86 10.44
CA LEU A 70 -22.55 2.13 11.19
C LEU A 70 -21.29 2.18 12.07
N HIS A 71 -20.83 1.02 12.59
CA HIS A 71 -19.66 0.94 13.48
C HIS A 71 -18.42 0.35 12.81
N TYR A 72 -18.35 0.36 11.48
CA TYR A 72 -17.19 -0.16 10.77
C TYR A 72 -15.91 0.62 11.14
N LYS A 73 -14.93 -0.08 11.69
CA LYS A 73 -13.64 0.47 12.16
C LYS A 73 -13.69 1.47 13.34
N ASP A 74 -14.84 1.68 13.99
CA ASP A 74 -14.93 2.59 15.13
C ASP A 74 -14.01 2.19 16.30
N ASN A 75 -13.70 0.91 16.44
CA ASN A 75 -12.82 0.37 17.48
C ASN A 75 -11.32 0.45 17.12
N ARG A 76 -10.96 0.89 15.92
CA ARG A 76 -9.55 1.14 15.60
C ARG A 76 -9.11 2.41 16.33
N LYS A 77 -8.24 2.25 17.34
CA LYS A 77 -7.53 3.39 17.94
C LYS A 77 -6.77 4.10 16.82
N SER A 78 -7.32 5.21 16.33
CA SER A 78 -6.58 6.09 15.43
C SER A 78 -5.32 6.53 16.17
N ARG A 79 -4.15 6.27 15.62
CA ARG A 79 -2.92 6.88 16.14
C ARG A 79 -3.07 8.37 15.89
N ASN A 80 -3.27 9.15 16.96
CA ASN A 80 -3.30 10.59 16.88
C ASN A 80 -1.92 11.09 16.51
N LEU A 81 -1.75 11.47 15.24
CA LEU A 81 -0.54 12.12 14.76
C LEU A 81 -0.61 13.60 15.13
N SER A 82 0.54 14.19 15.51
CA SER A 82 0.65 15.64 15.56
C SER A 82 0.47 16.25 14.17
N GLU A 83 0.21 17.55 14.10
CA GLU A 83 0.08 18.25 12.81
C GLU A 83 1.34 18.07 11.95
N GLU A 84 2.51 18.24 12.53
CA GLU A 84 3.81 18.02 11.86
C GLU A 84 3.97 16.59 11.36
N GLN A 85 3.58 15.59 12.15
CA GLN A 85 3.61 14.18 11.74
C GLN A 85 2.63 13.90 10.61
N GLN A 86 1.45 14.51 10.63
CA GLN A 86 0.45 14.35 9.57
C GLN A 86 0.94 14.99 8.25
N GLU A 87 1.56 16.15 8.31
CA GLU A 87 2.19 16.78 7.15
C GLU A 87 3.32 15.91 6.57
N SER A 88 4.17 15.37 7.44
CA SER A 88 5.23 14.44 7.03
C SER A 88 4.67 13.17 6.39
N TYR A 89 3.61 12.61 6.95
CA TYR A 89 2.91 11.44 6.41
C TYR A 89 2.40 11.71 5.00
N ASN A 90 1.68 12.80 4.82
CA ASN A 90 1.11 13.19 3.53
C ASN A 90 2.19 13.47 2.49
N PHE A 91 3.23 14.19 2.89
CA PHE A 91 4.38 14.49 2.03
C PHE A 91 5.07 13.21 1.54
N GLN A 92 5.42 12.31 2.46
CA GLN A 92 6.13 11.08 2.12
C GLN A 92 5.26 10.16 1.24
N ARG A 93 3.96 10.01 1.57
CA ARG A 93 3.03 9.20 0.77
C ARG A 93 2.91 9.72 -0.66
N GLN A 94 2.77 11.02 -0.82
CA GLN A 94 2.72 11.64 -2.15
C GLN A 94 4.02 11.46 -2.92
N ARG A 95 5.16 11.58 -2.26
CA ARG A 95 6.48 11.38 -2.90
C ARG A 95 6.70 9.94 -3.34
N VAL A 96 6.26 8.95 -2.55
CA VAL A 96 6.30 7.54 -2.98
C VAL A 96 5.51 7.35 -4.26
N LYS A 97 4.28 7.88 -4.33
CA LYS A 97 3.44 7.78 -5.54
C LYS A 97 4.12 8.41 -6.75
N GLN A 98 4.73 9.59 -6.60
CA GLN A 98 5.46 10.26 -7.66
C GLN A 98 6.66 9.44 -8.16
N TYR A 99 7.46 8.88 -7.25
CA TYR A 99 8.59 8.02 -7.63
C TYR A 99 8.14 6.74 -8.33
N LEU A 100 7.05 6.13 -7.90
CA LEU A 100 6.49 4.96 -8.57
C LEU A 100 6.00 5.29 -9.99
N GLU A 101 5.43 6.47 -10.20
CA GLU A 101 5.04 6.96 -11.52
C GLU A 101 6.26 7.17 -12.43
N GLU A 102 7.31 7.81 -11.92
CA GLU A 102 8.58 8.00 -12.62
C GLU A 102 9.27 6.67 -12.99
N LEU A 103 9.08 5.64 -12.16
CA LEU A 103 9.58 4.29 -12.40
C LEU A 103 8.64 3.43 -13.27
N PHE A 104 7.57 4.01 -13.81
CA PHE A 104 6.55 3.33 -14.61
C PHE A 104 5.87 2.15 -13.89
N VAL A 105 5.81 2.18 -12.57
CA VAL A 105 5.10 1.19 -11.77
C VAL A 105 3.60 1.49 -11.83
N ARG A 106 2.79 0.48 -12.20
CA ARG A 106 1.34 0.64 -12.24
C ARG A 106 0.79 0.85 -10.83
N GLN A 107 -0.05 1.86 -10.68
CA GLN A 107 -0.74 2.18 -9.43
C GLN A 107 -2.25 2.17 -9.66
N SER A 108 -3.00 1.77 -8.63
CA SER A 108 -4.46 1.75 -8.64
C SER A 108 -5.00 2.34 -7.34
N GLU A 109 -5.91 3.28 -7.45
CA GLU A 109 -6.60 3.93 -6.34
C GLU A 109 -8.02 4.30 -6.79
N PHE A 110 -9.03 3.85 -6.04
CA PHE A 110 -10.42 4.21 -6.26
C PHE A 110 -10.97 4.89 -5.02
N ASN A 111 -11.58 6.07 -5.17
CA ASN A 111 -11.98 6.93 -4.06
C ASN A 111 -12.82 6.24 -2.98
N VAL A 112 -13.71 5.33 -3.38
CA VAL A 112 -14.66 4.67 -2.46
C VAL A 112 -14.23 3.28 -2.02
N CYS A 113 -13.09 2.77 -2.50
CA CYS A 113 -12.63 1.42 -2.22
C CYS A 113 -11.37 1.41 -1.34
N GLU A 114 -11.28 0.41 -0.49
CA GLU A 114 -10.03 0.08 0.19
C GLU A 114 -9.09 -0.69 -0.75
N ALA A 115 -7.79 -0.64 -0.48
CA ALA A 115 -6.79 -1.34 -1.28
C ALA A 115 -7.04 -2.86 -1.30
N ASP A 116 -7.46 -3.46 -0.18
CA ASP A 116 -7.75 -4.88 -0.05
C ASP A 116 -8.90 -5.33 -0.96
N ASP A 117 -9.96 -4.53 -1.11
CA ASP A 117 -11.06 -4.82 -2.04
C ASP A 117 -10.58 -4.82 -3.49
N ASN A 118 -9.74 -3.85 -3.85
CA ASN A 118 -9.18 -3.75 -5.19
C ASN A 118 -8.18 -4.87 -5.49
N ILE A 119 -7.38 -5.27 -4.49
CA ILE A 119 -6.48 -6.41 -4.60
C ILE A 119 -7.28 -7.69 -4.82
N ALA A 120 -8.35 -7.91 -4.04
CA ALA A 120 -9.21 -9.08 -4.20
C ALA A 120 -9.82 -9.13 -5.60
N PHE A 121 -10.41 -8.03 -6.06
CA PHE A 121 -10.98 -7.92 -7.39
C PHE A 121 -9.94 -8.21 -8.49
N TYR A 122 -8.76 -7.62 -8.38
CA TYR A 122 -7.66 -7.84 -9.33
C TYR A 122 -7.23 -9.31 -9.37
N CYS A 123 -7.06 -9.93 -8.20
CA CYS A 123 -6.64 -11.33 -8.11
C CYS A 123 -7.65 -12.31 -8.70
N GLN A 124 -8.95 -12.04 -8.52
CA GLN A 124 -10.03 -12.88 -9.03
C GLN A 124 -10.27 -12.72 -10.53
N ASN A 125 -10.02 -11.55 -11.09
CA ASN A 125 -10.35 -11.22 -12.48
C ASN A 125 -9.15 -11.22 -13.45
N SER A 126 -7.93 -11.43 -12.97
CA SER A 126 -6.74 -11.53 -13.82
C SER A 126 -6.37 -12.99 -14.01
N GLU A 127 -6.64 -13.52 -15.19
CA GLU A 127 -6.30 -14.90 -15.55
C GLU A 127 -4.85 -15.02 -16.06
N ASN A 128 -4.30 -16.23 -16.01
CA ASN A 128 -2.98 -16.60 -16.55
C ASN A 128 -1.77 -15.85 -15.93
N GLU A 129 -1.89 -15.40 -14.71
CA GLU A 129 -0.81 -14.77 -13.93
C GLU A 129 -0.67 -15.44 -12.56
N THR A 130 0.55 -15.74 -12.15
CA THR A 130 0.85 -16.00 -10.74
C THR A 130 0.99 -14.67 -10.02
N LYS A 131 0.22 -14.48 -8.96
CA LYS A 131 0.21 -13.24 -8.17
C LYS A 131 0.85 -13.49 -6.82
N VAL A 132 1.81 -12.67 -6.47
CA VAL A 132 2.43 -12.64 -5.14
C VAL A 132 1.95 -11.38 -4.45
N ILE A 133 1.12 -11.55 -3.40
CA ILE A 133 0.57 -10.44 -2.64
C ILE A 133 1.53 -10.08 -1.52
N PHE A 134 1.94 -8.82 -1.46
CA PHE A 134 2.75 -8.26 -0.40
C PHE A 134 1.89 -7.35 0.50
N SER A 135 1.49 -7.88 1.64
CA SER A 135 0.76 -7.19 2.69
C SER A 135 0.96 -7.90 4.03
N SER A 136 0.85 -7.19 5.13
CA SER A 136 0.75 -7.77 6.48
C SER A 136 -0.69 -8.02 6.92
N ASP A 137 -1.67 -7.67 6.08
CA ASP A 137 -3.08 -7.90 6.37
C ASP A 137 -3.42 -9.39 6.19
N LYS A 138 -3.83 -10.02 7.30
CA LYS A 138 -4.19 -11.44 7.31
C LYS A 138 -5.47 -11.74 6.52
N ASP A 139 -6.33 -10.75 6.32
CA ASP A 139 -7.57 -10.95 5.56
C ASP A 139 -7.29 -11.28 4.10
N LEU A 140 -6.14 -10.84 3.56
CA LEU A 140 -5.72 -11.19 2.21
C LEU A 140 -5.28 -12.65 2.04
N THR A 141 -5.09 -13.41 3.12
CA THR A 141 -4.81 -14.85 3.05
C THR A 141 -5.97 -15.65 2.43
N GLN A 142 -7.17 -15.09 2.43
CA GLN A 142 -8.35 -15.68 1.77
C GLN A 142 -8.20 -15.78 0.23
N LEU A 143 -7.26 -15.04 -0.33
CA LEU A 143 -7.01 -15.01 -1.78
C LEU A 143 -5.97 -16.05 -2.24
N ILE A 144 -5.40 -16.82 -1.30
CA ILE A 144 -4.44 -17.87 -1.63
C ILE A 144 -5.20 -19.01 -2.31
N SER A 145 -4.77 -19.37 -3.52
CA SER A 145 -5.23 -20.53 -4.27
C SER A 145 -4.06 -21.45 -4.58
N ASP A 146 -4.34 -22.73 -4.67
CA ASP A 146 -3.36 -23.75 -5.07
C ASP A 146 -2.90 -23.57 -6.52
#